data_796192adb130717c7207069500bdffb2
#
_entry.id   796192adb130717c7207069500bdffb2
#
_cell.length_a   1.000
_cell.length_b   1.000
_cell.length_c   1.000
_cell.angle_alpha   90.00
_cell.angle_beta   90.00
_cell.angle_gamma   90.00
#
_symmetry.space_group_name_H-M   'P 1'
#
loop_
_entity.id
_entity.type
_entity.pdbx_description
1 polymer ?
#
loop_
_entity_poly.entity_id
_entity_poly.type
_entity_poly.pdbx_seq_one_letter_code
_entity_poly.pdbx_strand_id
1 'polypeptide(L)'
;MNKKLFLLTAILAFLSFTACAKVNPQIEKLNRVLFSMSDRCKAAIPNGNPEEFLADLNSVLAEAENFRKDDLSLYYLIDKKHNVGQDYVPRDLMPVKGNELWNVSRNDLSLRPEAYHALEELSRAALNDGIKLMVSSTYRSYKYQEGLFNRYVKQDGLELAERYSARPGTSQHQLGVAIDFGSITDDWGDTKMGKWVYNHAAEYGWSLSFPQGYEDVTGYMWECWHFRYIGKKACQFQKKWFSDIQQFMLEFLDAWQKAED
;
A
#
# COMPACT_ATOMS: atom_id res chain seq x y z
N MET A 1 0.55 4.78 -44.46
CA MET A 1 -0.59 5.69 -44.28
C MET A 1 -1.02 5.65 -42.80
N ASN A 2 -0.96 6.78 -42.16
CA ASN A 2 -0.88 7.05 -40.72
C ASN A 2 -1.98 6.43 -39.87
N LYS A 3 -1.57 5.64 -38.85
CA LYS A 3 -2.36 5.34 -37.63
C LYS A 3 -1.56 5.78 -36.40
N LYS A 4 -1.41 7.09 -36.22
CA LYS A 4 -0.96 7.70 -34.96
C LYS A 4 -1.73 9.00 -34.82
N LEU A 5 -2.90 8.97 -34.21
CA LEU A 5 -3.56 10.13 -33.62
C LEU A 5 -4.92 9.70 -33.01
N PHE A 6 -4.94 9.05 -31.84
CA PHE A 6 -6.15 8.97 -31.00
C PHE A 6 -5.72 8.44 -29.62
N LEU A 7 -5.06 9.30 -28.85
CA LEU A 7 -4.94 9.08 -27.39
C LEU A 7 -4.57 10.40 -26.70
N LEU A 8 -5.40 11.43 -26.85
CA LEU A 8 -5.18 12.69 -26.11
C LEU A 8 -6.50 13.45 -25.85
N THR A 9 -7.57 12.77 -25.43
CA THR A 9 -8.86 13.48 -25.22
C THR A 9 -9.71 12.98 -24.04
N ALA A 10 -9.17 12.25 -23.09
CA ALA A 10 -9.95 11.76 -21.94
C ALA A 10 -9.86 12.64 -20.66
N ILE A 11 -8.97 13.64 -20.61
CA ILE A 11 -8.76 14.46 -19.38
C ILE A 11 -9.48 15.82 -19.45
N LEU A 12 -10.07 16.20 -20.54
CA LEU A 12 -10.69 17.53 -20.76
C LEU A 12 -12.21 17.62 -20.53
N ALA A 13 -12.84 16.61 -19.97
CA ALA A 13 -14.30 16.61 -19.76
C ALA A 13 -14.76 17.30 -18.45
N PHE A 14 -13.85 17.89 -17.66
CA PHE A 14 -14.21 18.64 -16.44
C PHE A 14 -14.38 20.15 -16.65
N LEU A 15 -14.22 20.64 -17.87
CA LEU A 15 -14.38 22.07 -18.18
C LEU A 15 -15.54 22.28 -19.14
N SER A 16 -16.78 22.24 -18.67
CA SER A 16 -17.86 22.96 -19.35
C SER A 16 -19.02 23.31 -18.42
N PHE A 17 -19.13 24.62 -18.23
CA PHE A 17 -20.34 25.41 -18.00
C PHE A 17 -21.09 25.28 -16.69
N THR A 18 -20.92 26.28 -15.81
CA THR A 18 -22.03 27.25 -15.56
C THR A 18 -21.48 28.49 -14.86
N ALA A 19 -22.04 29.62 -15.18
CA ALA A 19 -21.68 30.95 -14.69
C ALA A 19 -21.75 31.04 -13.16
N CYS A 20 -20.71 31.60 -12.55
CA CYS A 20 -20.69 32.23 -11.22
C CYS A 20 -21.01 31.36 -9.99
N ALA A 21 -20.81 30.05 -10.02
CA ALA A 21 -20.63 29.29 -8.79
C ALA A 21 -19.15 29.43 -8.38
N LYS A 22 -18.86 29.84 -7.15
CA LYS A 22 -17.49 29.77 -6.60
C LYS A 22 -17.03 28.34 -6.76
N VAL A 23 -15.99 28.13 -7.58
CA VAL A 23 -15.41 26.79 -7.74
C VAL A 23 -14.97 26.33 -6.35
N ASN A 24 -15.35 25.10 -5.97
CA ASN A 24 -14.95 24.55 -4.69
C ASN A 24 -13.42 24.43 -4.64
N PRO A 25 -12.72 25.12 -3.72
CA PRO A 25 -11.27 25.09 -3.66
C PRO A 25 -10.68 23.69 -3.57
N GLN A 26 -11.37 22.75 -2.90
CA GLN A 26 -10.95 21.36 -2.80
C GLN A 26 -11.00 20.65 -4.16
N ILE A 27 -11.94 21.00 -5.05
CA ILE A 27 -12.00 20.45 -6.41
C ILE A 27 -10.82 20.98 -7.24
N GLU A 28 -10.46 22.25 -7.08
CA GLU A 28 -9.29 22.82 -7.75
C GLU A 28 -8.00 22.14 -7.25
N LYS A 29 -7.86 21.95 -5.95
CA LYS A 29 -6.75 21.21 -5.35
C LYS A 29 -6.71 19.77 -5.89
N LEU A 30 -7.85 19.06 -5.92
CA LEU A 30 -7.96 17.71 -6.46
C LEU A 30 -7.46 17.65 -7.91
N ASN A 31 -7.92 18.59 -8.75
CA ASN A 31 -7.51 18.62 -10.15
C ASN A 31 -6.00 18.88 -10.31
N ARG A 32 -5.42 19.77 -9.49
CA ARG A 32 -3.96 20.01 -9.51
C ARG A 32 -3.17 18.76 -9.12
N VAL A 33 -3.62 18.07 -8.04
CA VAL A 33 -2.95 16.86 -7.57
C VAL A 33 -3.07 15.74 -8.62
N LEU A 34 -4.27 15.48 -9.13
CA LEU A 34 -4.47 14.46 -10.18
C LEU A 34 -3.66 14.77 -11.45
N PHE A 35 -3.54 16.03 -11.84
CA PHE A 35 -2.72 16.43 -12.97
C PHE A 35 -1.22 16.12 -12.77
N SER A 36 -0.72 16.23 -11.53
CA SER A 36 0.67 15.94 -11.20
C SER A 36 1.02 14.45 -11.15
N MET A 37 0.01 13.58 -11.08
CA MET A 37 0.23 12.12 -11.04
C MET A 37 0.82 11.60 -12.35
N SER A 38 1.45 10.42 -12.29
CA SER A 38 1.97 9.74 -13.50
C SER A 38 0.85 9.44 -14.50
N ASP A 39 1.19 9.36 -15.79
CA ASP A 39 0.18 9.05 -16.82
C ASP A 39 -0.46 7.69 -16.60
N ARG A 40 0.29 6.73 -16.05
CA ARG A 40 -0.24 5.40 -15.71
C ARG A 40 -1.24 5.47 -14.54
N CYS A 41 -0.95 6.29 -13.52
CA CYS A 41 -1.90 6.55 -12.45
C CYS A 41 -3.17 7.23 -12.97
N LYS A 42 -3.03 8.30 -13.76
CA LYS A 42 -4.18 9.00 -14.37
C LYS A 42 -5.06 8.08 -15.22
N ALA A 43 -4.45 7.16 -15.96
CA ALA A 43 -5.18 6.18 -16.76
C ALA A 43 -5.92 5.12 -15.92
N ALA A 44 -5.45 4.87 -14.70
CA ALA A 44 -6.07 3.94 -13.76
C ALA A 44 -7.27 4.54 -12.99
N ILE A 45 -7.36 5.88 -12.93
CA ILE A 45 -8.43 6.57 -12.21
C ILE A 45 -9.69 6.59 -13.09
N PRO A 46 -10.83 6.04 -12.62
CA PRO A 46 -12.06 6.04 -13.39
C PRO A 46 -12.62 7.47 -13.53
N ASN A 47 -13.33 7.73 -14.62
CA ASN A 47 -14.15 8.93 -14.73
C ASN A 47 -15.22 8.90 -13.62
N GLY A 48 -15.20 9.87 -12.73
CA GLY A 48 -16.08 9.92 -11.57
C GLY A 48 -16.44 11.34 -11.18
N ASN A 49 -17.37 11.45 -10.23
CA ASN A 49 -17.78 12.72 -9.68
C ASN A 49 -16.72 13.22 -8.67
N PRO A 50 -16.16 14.44 -8.84
CA PRO A 50 -15.16 14.99 -7.93
C PRO A 50 -15.65 15.14 -6.50
N GLU A 51 -16.93 15.45 -6.28
CA GLU A 51 -17.53 15.52 -4.94
C GLU A 51 -17.54 14.14 -4.26
N GLU A 52 -17.85 13.08 -5.01
CA GLU A 52 -17.81 11.71 -4.50
C GLU A 52 -16.37 11.28 -4.17
N PHE A 53 -15.42 11.60 -5.03
CA PHE A 53 -14.01 11.36 -4.76
C PHE A 53 -13.55 12.05 -3.47
N LEU A 54 -13.89 13.34 -3.29
CA LEU A 54 -13.58 14.11 -2.09
C LEU A 54 -14.27 13.57 -0.84
N ALA A 55 -15.49 13.08 -0.95
CA ALA A 55 -16.20 12.46 0.18
C ALA A 55 -15.50 11.17 0.63
N ASP A 56 -15.09 10.33 -0.32
CA ASP A 56 -14.35 9.11 -0.04
C ASP A 56 -12.94 9.43 0.53
N LEU A 57 -12.23 10.40 -0.04
CA LEU A 57 -10.95 10.88 0.48
C LEU A 57 -11.08 11.39 1.92
N ASN A 58 -12.10 12.20 2.22
CA ASN A 58 -12.33 12.69 3.58
C ASN A 58 -12.60 11.54 4.55
N SER A 59 -13.25 10.46 4.11
CA SER A 59 -13.45 9.26 4.93
C SER A 59 -12.13 8.55 5.25
N VAL A 60 -11.18 8.52 4.30
CA VAL A 60 -9.82 7.99 4.51
C VAL A 60 -9.05 8.86 5.51
N LEU A 61 -9.10 10.19 5.33
CA LEU A 61 -8.39 11.12 6.21
C LEU A 61 -8.96 11.09 7.64
N ALA A 62 -10.28 10.96 7.79
CA ALA A 62 -10.93 10.82 9.10
C ALA A 62 -10.59 9.48 9.78
N GLU A 63 -10.49 8.36 9.03
CA GLU A 63 -10.00 7.10 9.58
C GLU A 63 -8.55 7.24 10.08
N ALA A 64 -7.71 7.95 9.33
CA ALA A 64 -6.31 8.20 9.71
C ALA A 64 -6.16 8.99 11.02
N GLU A 65 -7.14 9.80 11.40
CA GLU A 65 -7.13 10.53 12.67
C GLU A 65 -7.24 9.60 13.90
N ASN A 66 -7.75 8.39 13.72
CA ASN A 66 -7.80 7.37 14.75
C ASN A 66 -6.46 6.64 14.94
N PHE A 67 -5.53 6.80 13.97
CA PHE A 67 -4.20 6.21 14.08
C PHE A 67 -3.27 7.11 14.89
N ARG A 68 -2.19 6.52 15.40
CA ARG A 68 -1.24 7.28 16.22
C ARG A 68 -0.68 8.48 15.47
N LYS A 69 -0.76 9.66 16.12
CA LYS A 69 -0.25 10.94 15.54
C LYS A 69 1.22 11.21 15.89
N ASP A 70 1.79 10.48 16.82
CA ASP A 70 3.18 10.64 17.31
C ASP A 70 4.17 9.69 16.60
N ASP A 71 3.73 9.05 15.53
CA ASP A 71 4.53 8.19 14.68
C ASP A 71 4.27 8.53 13.19
N LEU A 72 5.01 7.92 12.27
CA LEU A 72 4.78 8.10 10.84
C LEU A 72 3.36 7.65 10.49
N SER A 73 2.73 8.41 9.60
CA SER A 73 1.40 8.07 9.06
C SER A 73 1.38 6.66 8.49
N LEU A 74 0.25 5.95 8.61
CA LEU A 74 0.03 4.68 7.91
C LEU A 74 0.11 4.85 6.39
N TYR A 75 -0.09 6.07 5.89
CA TYR A 75 0.01 6.41 4.46
C TYR A 75 1.38 6.97 4.06
N TYR A 76 2.38 6.90 4.95
CA TYR A 76 3.73 7.36 4.60
C TYR A 76 4.20 6.68 3.32
N LEU A 77 4.51 7.49 2.31
CA LEU A 77 5.02 6.98 1.04
C LEU A 77 6.46 6.50 1.24
N ILE A 78 6.64 5.20 1.27
CA ILE A 78 7.95 4.53 1.32
C ILE A 78 8.11 3.66 0.09
N ASP A 79 9.14 3.93 -0.68
CA ASP A 79 9.48 3.22 -1.91
C ASP A 79 10.96 3.41 -2.22
N LYS A 80 11.42 3.08 -3.42
CA LYS A 80 12.82 3.25 -3.84
C LYS A 80 13.33 4.70 -3.82
N LYS A 81 12.45 5.69 -3.79
CA LYS A 81 12.79 7.12 -3.81
C LYS A 81 12.55 7.79 -2.46
N HIS A 82 11.65 7.24 -1.67
CA HIS A 82 11.24 7.78 -0.37
C HIS A 82 11.64 6.81 0.73
N ASN A 83 12.46 7.28 1.67
CA ASN A 83 13.00 6.47 2.75
C ASN A 83 12.58 7.02 4.12
N VAL A 84 12.63 6.13 5.11
CA VAL A 84 12.63 6.50 6.53
C VAL A 84 14.06 6.45 7.03
N GLY A 85 14.50 7.32 7.88
CA GLY A 85 15.87 7.38 8.36
C GLY A 85 16.37 6.05 8.96
N GLN A 86 17.69 5.92 9.08
CA GLN A 86 18.34 4.75 9.68
C GLN A 86 17.84 4.47 11.11
N ASP A 87 17.59 5.53 11.87
CA ASP A 87 17.23 5.46 13.28
C ASP A 87 15.72 5.35 13.52
N TYR A 88 14.91 5.35 12.43
CA TYR A 88 13.47 5.20 12.58
C TYR A 88 13.10 3.80 13.05
N VAL A 89 12.44 3.75 14.18
CA VAL A 89 11.80 2.56 14.77
C VAL A 89 10.38 2.94 15.18
N PRO A 90 9.35 2.23 14.71
CA PRO A 90 7.98 2.46 15.14
C PRO A 90 7.85 2.35 16.66
N ARG A 91 7.02 3.21 17.24
CA ARG A 91 6.74 3.15 18.68
C ARG A 91 5.75 2.02 18.99
N ASP A 92 5.87 1.45 20.19
CA ASP A 92 4.92 0.47 20.73
C ASP A 92 4.70 -0.76 19.84
N LEU A 93 5.75 -1.28 19.23
CA LEU A 93 5.69 -2.53 18.49
C LEU A 93 5.21 -3.67 19.40
N MET A 94 4.09 -4.29 19.03
CA MET A 94 3.50 -5.45 19.70
C MET A 94 4.11 -6.74 19.18
N PRO A 95 4.60 -7.64 20.04
CA PRO A 95 5.12 -8.93 19.63
C PRO A 95 4.04 -9.80 18.97
N VAL A 96 4.33 -10.33 17.78
CA VAL A 96 3.47 -11.29 17.07
C VAL A 96 3.98 -12.70 17.34
N LYS A 97 3.31 -13.40 18.25
CA LYS A 97 3.62 -14.80 18.61
C LYS A 97 2.55 -15.72 18.07
N GLY A 98 2.93 -16.94 17.73
CA GLY A 98 1.97 -18.00 17.35
C GLY A 98 0.96 -18.25 18.48
N ASN A 99 -0.29 -18.43 18.09
CA ASN A 99 -1.41 -18.63 18.99
C ASN A 99 -2.50 -19.49 18.31
N GLU A 100 -3.70 -19.52 18.87
CA GLU A 100 -4.84 -20.25 18.28
C GLU A 100 -5.32 -19.64 16.95
N LEU A 101 -5.11 -18.33 16.69
CA LEU A 101 -5.58 -17.66 15.49
C LEU A 101 -4.62 -17.81 14.31
N TRP A 102 -3.29 -17.76 14.56
CA TRP A 102 -2.26 -17.84 13.51
C TRP A 102 -1.02 -18.59 13.96
N ASN A 103 -0.27 -19.07 12.98
CA ASN A 103 1.07 -19.58 13.16
C ASN A 103 2.11 -18.51 12.80
N VAL A 104 3.34 -18.67 13.30
CA VAL A 104 4.48 -17.83 12.95
C VAL A 104 5.65 -18.67 12.47
N SER A 105 6.45 -18.17 11.55
CA SER A 105 7.67 -18.84 11.08
C SER A 105 8.87 -18.64 12.01
N ARG A 106 8.81 -17.58 12.86
CA ARG A 106 9.88 -17.16 13.78
C ARG A 106 9.30 -16.41 14.98
N ASN A 107 10.10 -16.22 16.03
CA ASN A 107 9.60 -15.70 17.32
C ASN A 107 9.86 -14.19 17.55
N ASP A 108 10.56 -13.52 16.64
CA ASP A 108 10.96 -12.11 16.74
C ASP A 108 10.11 -11.18 15.83
N LEU A 109 8.88 -11.59 15.56
CA LEU A 109 7.95 -10.81 14.76
C LEU A 109 7.27 -9.73 15.63
N SER A 110 7.00 -8.57 15.05
CA SER A 110 6.27 -7.50 15.72
C SER A 110 5.58 -6.57 14.73
N LEU A 111 4.48 -5.95 15.14
CA LEU A 111 3.68 -5.00 14.36
C LEU A 111 3.31 -3.79 15.22
N ARG A 112 3.02 -2.67 14.58
CA ARG A 112 2.31 -1.57 15.25
C ARG A 112 0.93 -2.03 15.73
N PRO A 113 0.38 -1.42 16.80
CA PRO A 113 -0.89 -1.86 17.39
C PRO A 113 -2.04 -1.95 16.39
N GLU A 114 -2.17 -0.96 15.51
CA GLU A 114 -3.25 -0.91 14.52
C GLU A 114 -3.20 -2.12 13.56
N ALA A 115 -2.01 -2.43 13.06
CA ALA A 115 -1.78 -3.57 12.19
C ALA A 115 -1.93 -4.91 12.96
N TYR A 116 -1.51 -4.96 14.22
CA TYR A 116 -1.69 -6.14 15.08
C TYR A 116 -3.18 -6.48 15.26
N HIS A 117 -4.01 -5.50 15.62
CA HIS A 117 -5.45 -5.73 15.80
C HIS A 117 -6.15 -6.08 14.49
N ALA A 118 -5.74 -5.47 13.39
CA ALA A 118 -6.24 -5.86 12.06
C ALA A 118 -5.85 -7.30 11.67
N LEU A 119 -4.65 -7.76 12.08
CA LEU A 119 -4.26 -9.17 11.92
C LEU A 119 -5.15 -10.10 12.75
N GLU A 120 -5.53 -9.70 13.97
CA GLU A 120 -6.47 -10.49 14.78
C GLU A 120 -7.82 -10.64 14.09
N GLU A 121 -8.39 -9.54 13.57
CA GLU A 121 -9.67 -9.56 12.86
C GLU A 121 -9.60 -10.45 11.62
N LEU A 122 -8.60 -10.26 10.77
CA LEU A 122 -8.36 -11.06 9.56
C LEU A 122 -8.22 -12.56 9.91
N SER A 123 -7.43 -12.86 10.95
CA SER A 123 -7.16 -14.24 11.33
C SER A 123 -8.39 -14.96 11.91
N ARG A 124 -9.24 -14.26 12.65
CA ARG A 124 -10.52 -14.80 13.13
C ARG A 124 -11.44 -15.15 11.97
N ALA A 125 -11.54 -14.28 10.98
CA ALA A 125 -12.34 -14.55 9.78
C ALA A 125 -11.78 -15.73 8.98
N ALA A 126 -10.46 -15.77 8.77
CA ALA A 126 -9.82 -16.90 8.09
C ALA A 126 -10.06 -18.22 8.81
N LEU A 127 -9.98 -18.22 10.14
CA LEU A 127 -10.20 -19.42 10.95
C LEU A 127 -11.65 -19.91 10.88
N ASN A 128 -12.63 -19.01 10.80
CA ASN A 128 -14.04 -19.37 10.58
C ASN A 128 -14.24 -20.09 9.23
N ASP A 129 -13.41 -19.77 8.23
CA ASP A 129 -13.39 -20.46 6.93
C ASP A 129 -12.45 -21.68 6.89
N GLY A 130 -11.96 -22.12 8.07
CA GLY A 130 -11.09 -23.27 8.22
C GLY A 130 -9.66 -23.04 7.72
N ILE A 131 -9.18 -21.79 7.77
CA ILE A 131 -7.84 -21.39 7.36
C ILE A 131 -7.11 -20.76 8.54
N LYS A 132 -6.04 -21.42 9.01
CA LYS A 132 -5.14 -20.85 10.00
C LYS A 132 -4.00 -20.14 9.30
N LEU A 133 -3.92 -18.81 9.41
CA LEU A 133 -2.91 -18.01 8.73
C LEU A 133 -1.49 -18.34 9.23
N MET A 134 -0.49 -18.13 8.36
CA MET A 134 0.93 -18.18 8.69
C MET A 134 1.52 -16.78 8.49
N VAL A 135 2.11 -16.22 9.54
CA VAL A 135 2.83 -14.95 9.50
C VAL A 135 4.32 -15.24 9.40
N SER A 136 4.96 -14.84 8.31
CA SER A 136 6.35 -15.20 8.01
C SER A 136 7.32 -14.07 8.25
N SER A 137 6.91 -12.83 8.01
CA SER A 137 7.72 -11.64 8.27
C SER A 137 6.82 -10.47 8.64
N THR A 138 7.35 -9.55 9.43
CA THR A 138 6.66 -8.32 9.87
C THR A 138 7.69 -7.19 9.98
N TYR A 139 7.70 -6.39 11.06
CA TYR A 139 8.72 -5.35 11.24
C TYR A 139 10.14 -5.88 11.00
N ARG A 140 10.91 -5.12 10.24
CA ARG A 140 12.34 -5.31 10.04
C ARG A 140 13.08 -4.00 10.32
N SER A 141 14.06 -4.02 11.21
CA SER A 141 14.89 -2.84 11.44
C SER A 141 15.73 -2.50 10.21
N TYR A 142 16.19 -1.26 10.12
CA TYR A 142 17.16 -0.84 9.10
C TYR A 142 18.35 -1.79 9.00
N LYS A 143 18.96 -2.11 10.16
CA LYS A 143 20.13 -3.01 10.21
C LYS A 143 19.82 -4.43 9.76
N TYR A 144 18.63 -4.96 10.08
CA TYR A 144 18.21 -6.26 9.58
C TYR A 144 18.08 -6.24 8.06
N GLN A 145 17.41 -5.20 7.53
CA GLN A 145 17.22 -5.03 6.08
C GLN A 145 18.57 -4.86 5.35
N GLU A 146 19.52 -4.15 5.95
CA GLU A 146 20.88 -4.01 5.41
C GLU A 146 21.57 -5.38 5.25
N GLY A 147 21.54 -6.19 6.30
CA GLY A 147 22.12 -7.54 6.24
C GLY A 147 21.42 -8.44 5.21
N LEU A 148 20.08 -8.32 5.11
CA LEU A 148 19.28 -9.07 4.14
C LEU A 148 19.60 -8.64 2.70
N PHE A 149 19.58 -7.35 2.41
CA PHE A 149 19.86 -6.79 1.10
C PHE A 149 21.28 -7.16 0.63
N ASN A 150 22.29 -6.96 1.48
CA ASN A 150 23.68 -7.29 1.16
C ASN A 150 23.88 -8.78 0.87
N ARG A 151 23.14 -9.66 1.55
CA ARG A 151 23.15 -11.10 1.27
C ARG A 151 22.61 -11.39 -0.13
N TYR A 152 21.48 -10.76 -0.51
CA TYR A 152 20.90 -10.93 -1.84
C TYR A 152 21.81 -10.34 -2.94
N VAL A 153 22.41 -9.17 -2.71
CA VAL A 153 23.39 -8.60 -3.65
C VAL A 153 24.58 -9.55 -3.86
N LYS A 154 25.06 -10.20 -2.80
CA LYS A 154 26.15 -11.18 -2.92
C LYS A 154 25.74 -12.44 -3.67
N GLN A 155 24.48 -12.85 -3.55
CA GLN A 155 23.95 -14.08 -4.13
C GLN A 155 23.58 -13.88 -5.61
N ASP A 156 22.87 -12.82 -5.93
CA ASP A 156 22.17 -12.66 -7.22
C ASP A 156 22.64 -11.41 -8.00
N GLY A 157 23.55 -10.62 -7.43
CA GLY A 157 23.98 -9.34 -7.99
C GLY A 157 23.02 -8.20 -7.66
N LEU A 158 23.54 -6.97 -7.80
CA LEU A 158 22.81 -5.76 -7.39
C LEU A 158 21.50 -5.58 -8.18
N GLU A 159 21.58 -5.70 -9.50
CA GLU A 159 20.43 -5.45 -10.39
C GLU A 159 19.24 -6.35 -10.07
N LEU A 160 19.46 -7.65 -9.88
CA LEU A 160 18.39 -8.58 -9.55
C LEU A 160 17.92 -8.40 -8.11
N ALA A 161 18.84 -8.22 -7.16
CA ALA A 161 18.50 -8.01 -5.75
C ALA A 161 17.57 -6.79 -5.55
N GLU A 162 17.78 -5.71 -6.28
CA GLU A 162 16.92 -4.52 -6.22
C GLU A 162 15.49 -4.73 -6.70
N ARG A 163 15.25 -5.74 -7.53
CA ARG A 163 13.91 -6.02 -8.04
C ARG A 163 13.00 -6.70 -7.02
N TYR A 164 13.56 -7.41 -6.04
CA TYR A 164 12.79 -8.17 -5.05
C TYR A 164 13.15 -7.84 -3.58
N SER A 165 14.11 -6.96 -3.34
CA SER A 165 14.48 -6.58 -1.99
C SER A 165 14.70 -5.06 -1.88
N ALA A 166 14.09 -4.47 -0.89
CA ALA A 166 14.25 -3.05 -0.61
C ALA A 166 15.66 -2.74 -0.08
N ARG A 167 16.23 -1.61 -0.50
CA ARG A 167 17.41 -1.05 0.17
C ARG A 167 17.07 -0.71 1.63
N PRO A 168 18.06 -0.70 2.54
CA PRO A 168 17.82 -0.24 3.92
C PRO A 168 17.21 1.16 3.93
N GLY A 169 16.17 1.34 4.74
CA GLY A 169 15.43 2.60 4.83
C GLY A 169 14.26 2.74 3.84
N THR A 170 14.15 1.87 2.81
CA THR A 170 13.08 1.95 1.80
C THR A 170 12.10 0.77 1.87
N SER A 171 12.19 -0.06 2.92
CA SER A 171 11.32 -1.21 3.11
C SER A 171 10.05 -0.84 3.86
N GLN A 172 8.88 -1.24 3.34
CA GLN A 172 7.60 -1.11 4.04
C GLN A 172 7.60 -1.83 5.40
N HIS A 173 8.39 -2.89 5.57
CA HIS A 173 8.53 -3.59 6.84
C HIS A 173 9.13 -2.70 7.95
N GLN A 174 9.92 -1.69 7.61
CA GLN A 174 10.47 -0.77 8.63
C GLN A 174 9.38 0.10 9.24
N LEU A 175 8.23 0.29 8.58
CA LEU A 175 7.08 1.00 9.13
C LEU A 175 6.32 0.21 10.22
N GLY A 176 6.58 -1.11 10.36
CA GLY A 176 5.87 -1.96 11.32
C GLY A 176 4.42 -2.25 10.95
N VAL A 177 4.03 -2.07 9.69
CA VAL A 177 2.66 -2.25 9.18
C VAL A 177 2.59 -3.20 7.99
N ALA A 178 3.68 -3.89 7.65
CA ALA A 178 3.71 -4.88 6.58
C ALA A 178 3.83 -6.31 7.12
N ILE A 179 3.19 -7.24 6.44
CA ILE A 179 3.25 -8.69 6.70
C ILE A 179 3.58 -9.42 5.40
N ASP A 180 4.47 -10.41 5.50
CA ASP A 180 4.56 -11.48 4.53
C ASP A 180 3.81 -12.71 5.07
N PHE A 181 2.79 -13.16 4.36
CA PHE A 181 2.00 -14.35 4.71
C PHE A 181 2.53 -15.63 4.04
N GLY A 182 2.45 -16.75 4.73
CA GLY A 182 2.74 -18.09 4.20
C GLY A 182 4.18 -18.30 3.76
N SER A 183 4.39 -19.02 2.67
CA SER A 183 5.69 -19.11 2.00
C SER A 183 5.96 -17.86 1.17
N ILE A 184 7.24 -17.42 1.14
CA ILE A 184 7.69 -16.27 0.35
C ILE A 184 8.09 -16.81 -1.04
N THR A 185 7.10 -17.29 -1.79
CA THR A 185 7.25 -17.90 -3.12
C THR A 185 5.98 -17.67 -3.95
N ASP A 186 6.11 -17.55 -5.25
CA ASP A 186 5.00 -17.20 -6.16
C ASP A 186 3.84 -18.20 -6.10
N ASP A 187 4.12 -19.48 -5.88
CA ASP A 187 3.13 -20.54 -5.77
C ASP A 187 2.24 -20.43 -4.52
N TRP A 188 2.64 -19.65 -3.52
CA TRP A 188 1.78 -19.39 -2.37
C TRP A 188 0.44 -18.75 -2.77
N GLY A 189 0.44 -17.87 -3.76
CA GLY A 189 -0.77 -17.24 -4.28
C GLY A 189 -1.80 -18.25 -4.80
N ASP A 190 -1.37 -19.43 -5.23
CA ASP A 190 -2.25 -20.52 -5.70
C ASP A 190 -2.78 -21.42 -4.59
N THR A 191 -2.23 -21.33 -3.39
CA THR A 191 -2.69 -22.10 -2.23
C THR A 191 -4.09 -21.64 -1.79
N LYS A 192 -4.78 -22.51 -1.01
CA LYS A 192 -6.06 -22.12 -0.39
C LYS A 192 -5.93 -20.88 0.48
N MET A 193 -4.84 -20.78 1.26
CA MET A 193 -4.56 -19.62 2.12
C MET A 193 -4.30 -18.35 1.30
N GLY A 194 -3.44 -18.42 0.30
CA GLY A 194 -3.09 -17.28 -0.54
C GLY A 194 -4.31 -16.71 -1.26
N LYS A 195 -5.13 -17.57 -1.87
CA LYS A 195 -6.39 -17.16 -2.52
C LYS A 195 -7.37 -16.54 -1.54
N TRP A 196 -7.48 -17.09 -0.34
CA TRP A 196 -8.35 -16.52 0.68
C TRP A 196 -7.87 -15.14 1.13
N VAL A 197 -6.59 -15.01 1.46
CA VAL A 197 -6.00 -13.71 1.87
C VAL A 197 -6.18 -12.67 0.76
N TYR A 198 -5.86 -13.02 -0.49
CA TYR A 198 -6.03 -12.10 -1.63
C TYR A 198 -7.47 -11.58 -1.76
N ASN A 199 -8.47 -12.43 -1.53
CA ASN A 199 -9.87 -12.06 -1.69
C ASN A 199 -10.44 -11.27 -0.50
N HIS A 200 -9.90 -11.44 0.71
CA HIS A 200 -10.51 -10.91 1.94
C HIS A 200 -9.66 -9.87 2.67
N ALA A 201 -8.36 -9.78 2.43
CA ALA A 201 -7.44 -8.92 3.18
C ALA A 201 -7.90 -7.45 3.22
N ALA A 202 -8.42 -6.93 2.11
CA ALA A 202 -8.88 -5.54 2.00
C ALA A 202 -10.06 -5.22 2.93
N GLU A 203 -10.91 -6.19 3.27
CA GLU A 203 -12.03 -6.03 4.21
C GLU A 203 -11.53 -5.71 5.64
N TYR A 204 -10.28 -6.08 5.92
CA TYR A 204 -9.60 -5.88 7.21
C TYR A 204 -8.50 -4.83 7.15
N GLY A 205 -8.42 -4.05 6.05
CA GLY A 205 -7.49 -2.95 5.90
C GLY A 205 -6.09 -3.34 5.40
N TRP A 206 -5.91 -4.58 4.91
CA TRP A 206 -4.67 -5.05 4.34
C TRP A 206 -4.70 -4.98 2.81
N SER A 207 -3.70 -4.36 2.23
CA SER A 207 -3.58 -4.16 0.78
C SER A 207 -2.32 -4.85 0.24
N LEU A 208 -2.45 -5.53 -0.90
CA LEU A 208 -1.34 -6.10 -1.64
C LEU A 208 -0.44 -4.97 -2.17
N SER A 209 0.85 -4.97 -1.81
CA SER A 209 1.75 -3.85 -2.15
C SER A 209 2.37 -3.96 -3.54
N PHE A 210 2.66 -5.16 -4.02
CA PHE A 210 3.39 -5.43 -5.26
C PHE A 210 2.59 -6.35 -6.18
N PRO A 211 1.53 -5.82 -6.84
CA PRO A 211 0.66 -6.60 -7.72
C PRO A 211 1.35 -6.96 -9.03
N GLN A 212 0.92 -8.06 -9.65
CA GLN A 212 1.43 -8.53 -10.92
C GLN A 212 1.24 -7.47 -12.03
N GLY A 213 2.29 -7.26 -12.84
CA GLY A 213 2.26 -6.32 -13.97
C GLY A 213 2.49 -4.85 -13.58
N TYR A 214 2.89 -4.55 -12.33
CA TYR A 214 3.14 -3.19 -11.86
C TYR A 214 4.56 -2.97 -11.31
N GLU A 215 5.52 -3.78 -11.72
CA GLU A 215 6.92 -3.62 -11.32
C GLU A 215 7.49 -2.25 -11.71
N ASP A 216 7.11 -1.72 -12.86
CA ASP A 216 7.52 -0.39 -13.34
C ASP A 216 6.93 0.77 -12.50
N VAL A 217 5.84 0.51 -11.77
CA VAL A 217 5.17 1.46 -10.86
C VAL A 217 5.75 1.34 -9.45
N THR A 218 5.79 0.13 -8.92
CA THR A 218 6.20 -0.12 -7.53
C THR A 218 7.71 -0.19 -7.37
N GLY A 219 8.42 -0.50 -8.45
CA GLY A 219 9.85 -0.78 -8.45
C GLY A 219 10.22 -2.19 -7.99
N TYR A 220 9.23 -3.05 -7.65
CA TYR A 220 9.43 -4.40 -7.16
C TYR A 220 8.67 -5.41 -8.03
N MET A 221 9.25 -6.61 -8.14
CA MET A 221 8.58 -7.76 -8.75
C MET A 221 7.27 -8.07 -8.00
N TRP A 222 6.40 -8.83 -8.64
CA TRP A 222 5.19 -9.33 -8.01
C TRP A 222 5.50 -10.15 -6.76
N GLU A 223 4.81 -9.82 -5.65
CA GLU A 223 4.89 -10.54 -4.39
C GLU A 223 3.48 -10.83 -3.88
N CYS A 224 2.95 -12.00 -4.14
CA CYS A 224 1.58 -12.37 -3.73
C CYS A 224 1.39 -12.48 -2.22
N TRP A 225 2.46 -12.60 -1.45
CA TRP A 225 2.50 -12.75 0.02
C TRP A 225 2.60 -11.45 0.79
N HIS A 226 3.02 -10.34 0.14
CA HIS A 226 3.37 -9.08 0.82
C HIS A 226 2.17 -8.12 0.90
N PHE A 227 1.66 -7.93 2.10
CA PHE A 227 0.54 -7.03 2.37
C PHE A 227 0.94 -5.94 3.35
N ARG A 228 0.43 -4.72 3.11
CA ARG A 228 0.57 -3.58 4.01
C ARG A 228 -0.78 -3.20 4.59
N TYR A 229 -0.82 -2.99 5.90
CA TYR A 229 -1.98 -2.41 6.57
C TYR A 229 -2.06 -0.91 6.26
N ILE A 230 -3.18 -0.48 5.70
CA ILE A 230 -3.47 0.91 5.35
C ILE A 230 -4.84 1.37 5.88
N GLY A 231 -5.61 0.50 6.54
CA GLY A 231 -6.96 0.78 7.01
C GLY A 231 -8.04 0.40 6.00
N LYS A 232 -9.26 0.19 6.52
CA LYS A 232 -10.39 -0.33 5.73
C LYS A 232 -10.88 0.71 4.71
N LYS A 233 -10.94 1.99 5.10
CA LYS A 233 -11.38 3.07 4.20
C LYS A 233 -10.38 3.31 3.09
N ALA A 234 -9.11 3.26 3.39
CA ALA A 234 -8.06 3.37 2.38
C ALA A 234 -8.10 2.20 1.38
N CYS A 235 -8.33 0.95 1.81
CA CYS A 235 -8.52 -0.18 0.90
C CYS A 235 -9.73 0.03 -0.03
N GLN A 236 -10.87 0.52 0.50
CA GLN A 236 -12.04 0.84 -0.31
C GLN A 236 -11.77 1.94 -1.32
N PHE A 237 -11.11 3.02 -0.89
CA PHE A 237 -10.72 4.16 -1.72
C PHE A 237 -9.75 3.75 -2.83
N GLN A 238 -8.73 2.97 -2.51
CA GLN A 238 -7.77 2.41 -3.45
C GLN A 238 -8.48 1.57 -4.53
N LYS A 239 -9.36 0.66 -4.11
CA LYS A 239 -10.10 -0.21 -5.03
C LYS A 239 -11.00 0.57 -5.97
N LYS A 240 -11.70 1.59 -5.45
CA LYS A 240 -12.65 2.38 -6.22
C LYS A 240 -11.97 3.36 -7.18
N TRP A 241 -10.91 4.04 -6.75
CA TRP A 241 -10.34 5.18 -7.45
C TRP A 241 -8.95 4.95 -8.07
N PHE A 242 -8.24 3.90 -7.66
CA PHE A 242 -6.85 3.66 -8.08
C PHE A 242 -6.64 2.24 -8.65
N SER A 243 -7.71 1.63 -9.20
CA SER A 243 -7.67 0.28 -9.80
C SER A 243 -7.03 -0.77 -8.87
N ASP A 244 -7.23 -0.62 -7.56
CA ASP A 244 -6.66 -1.45 -6.51
C ASP A 244 -5.11 -1.43 -6.43
N ILE A 245 -4.48 -0.36 -6.92
CA ILE A 245 -3.01 -0.19 -6.88
C ILE A 245 -2.61 0.71 -5.71
N GLN A 246 -2.03 0.11 -4.68
CA GLN A 246 -1.61 0.78 -3.45
C GLN A 246 -0.66 1.95 -3.72
N GLN A 247 0.34 1.77 -4.58
CA GLN A 247 1.34 2.79 -4.89
C GLN A 247 0.68 4.07 -5.43
N PHE A 248 -0.29 3.96 -6.33
CA PHE A 248 -0.99 5.13 -6.87
C PHE A 248 -1.74 5.92 -5.80
N MET A 249 -2.44 5.23 -4.91
CA MET A 249 -3.14 5.88 -3.82
C MET A 249 -2.18 6.55 -2.83
N LEU A 250 -1.06 5.90 -2.48
CA LEU A 250 -0.08 6.48 -1.56
C LEU A 250 0.63 7.69 -2.17
N GLU A 251 0.98 7.66 -3.46
CA GLU A 251 1.52 8.81 -4.19
C GLU A 251 0.52 9.97 -4.23
N PHE A 252 -0.77 9.67 -4.46
CA PHE A 252 -1.84 10.66 -4.42
C PHE A 252 -1.97 11.29 -3.03
N LEU A 253 -2.01 10.49 -1.96
CA LEU A 253 -2.14 11.00 -0.59
C LEU A 253 -0.93 11.85 -0.17
N ASP A 254 0.28 11.46 -0.56
CA ASP A 254 1.50 12.24 -0.35
C ASP A 254 1.45 13.59 -1.07
N ALA A 255 1.05 13.59 -2.35
CA ALA A 255 0.88 14.80 -3.13
C ALA A 255 -0.24 15.70 -2.58
N TRP A 256 -1.35 15.11 -2.12
CA TRP A 256 -2.46 15.83 -1.50
C TRP A 256 -2.05 16.55 -0.22
N GLN A 257 -1.25 15.90 0.63
CA GLN A 257 -0.74 16.50 1.87
C GLN A 257 0.23 17.66 1.61
N LYS A 258 1.01 17.58 0.53
CA LYS A 258 2.00 18.60 0.15
C LYS A 258 1.42 19.76 -0.63
N ALA A 259 0.24 19.58 -1.23
CA ALA A 259 -0.41 20.62 -2.01
C ALA A 259 -0.98 21.72 -1.09
N GLU A 260 -0.70 22.97 -1.42
CA GLU A 260 -1.30 24.15 -0.76
C GLU A 260 -2.80 24.23 -1.08
N ASP A 261 -3.56 24.77 -0.12
CA ASP A 261 -5.01 25.00 -0.27
C ASP A 261 -5.34 26.14 -1.25
#